data_704dee8e2bdbfc91eaad885678b0a2c8
#
_entry.id   704dee8e2bdbfc91eaad885678b0a2c8
#
_cell.length_a   1.000
_cell.length_b   1.000
_cell.length_c   1.000
_cell.angle_alpha   90.00
_cell.angle_beta   90.00
_cell.angle_gamma   90.00
#
_symmetry.space_group_name_H-M   'P 1'
#
loop_
_entity.id
_entity.type
_entity.pdbx_description
1 polymer ?
#
loop_
_entity_poly.entity_id
_entity_poly.type
_entity_poly.pdbx_seq_one_letter_code
_entity_poly.pdbx_strand_id
1 'polypeptide(L)'
;MGKVSLMVFQKDCMGCHACEVACKQEHGLDVGPRFIKVIERAPSYIPIYCHHCARPPCRDSCPVEAISRNGWGIVRVDEELCIGCKACVEACPFGAMQFDEEREVALMCDLCYERLKNNEEPVCSMACPTRCILWGDMKAISEEMEQRLW
;
A
#
# COMPACT_ATOMS: atom_id res chain seq x y z
N MET A 1 7.46 -17.98 -3.44
CA MET A 1 7.03 -17.14 -2.29
C MET A 1 5.53 -17.32 -2.12
N GLY A 2 5.04 -17.45 -0.88
CA GLY A 2 3.61 -17.50 -0.57
C GLY A 2 2.93 -16.14 -0.74
N LYS A 3 1.76 -15.98 -0.19
CA LYS A 3 1.04 -14.69 -0.24
C LYS A 3 1.76 -13.66 0.63
N VAL A 4 1.99 -12.49 0.06
CA VAL A 4 2.68 -11.38 0.71
C VAL A 4 1.65 -10.35 1.15
N SER A 5 1.82 -9.82 2.35
CA SER A 5 0.97 -8.79 2.93
C SER A 5 1.82 -7.67 3.52
N LEU A 6 1.20 -6.53 3.74
CA LEU A 6 1.78 -5.40 4.44
C LEU A 6 0.82 -5.00 5.55
N MET A 7 1.33 -4.82 6.75
CA MET A 7 0.55 -4.32 7.89
C MET A 7 1.35 -3.31 8.70
N VAL A 8 0.66 -2.35 9.28
CA VAL A 8 1.28 -1.33 10.12
C VAL A 8 0.81 -1.51 11.56
N PHE A 9 1.77 -1.66 12.47
CA PHE A 9 1.52 -1.67 13.90
C PHE A 9 1.41 -0.22 14.39
N GLN A 10 0.21 0.32 14.36
CA GLN A 10 -0.06 1.74 14.53
C GLN A 10 0.49 2.32 15.84
N LYS A 11 0.50 1.55 16.92
CA LYS A 11 0.99 2.00 18.24
C LYS A 11 2.45 2.45 18.19
N ASP A 12 3.25 1.86 17.31
CA ASP A 12 4.67 2.17 17.18
C ASP A 12 4.94 3.27 16.14
N CYS A 13 3.92 3.77 15.46
CA CYS A 13 4.08 4.86 14.51
C CYS A 13 4.34 6.17 15.23
N MET A 14 5.46 6.80 14.93
CA MET A 14 5.87 8.08 15.54
C MET A 14 5.55 9.32 14.70
N GLY A 15 4.92 9.14 13.54
CA GLY A 15 4.53 10.23 12.67
C GLY A 15 5.68 10.95 11.97
N CYS A 16 6.79 10.26 11.71
CA CYS A 16 7.97 10.87 11.08
C CYS A 16 7.84 11.07 9.56
N HIS A 17 6.85 10.48 8.91
CA HIS A 17 6.60 10.53 7.46
C HIS A 17 7.73 9.97 6.57
N ALA A 18 8.71 9.27 7.11
CA ALA A 18 9.80 8.69 6.33
C ALA A 18 9.30 7.68 5.28
N CYS A 19 8.27 6.91 5.60
CA CYS A 19 7.63 5.96 4.69
C CYS A 19 7.03 6.65 3.46
N GLU A 20 6.40 7.81 3.63
CA GLU A 20 5.82 8.60 2.55
C GLU A 20 6.89 9.09 1.58
N VAL A 21 7.98 9.63 2.12
CA VAL A 21 9.11 10.15 1.32
C VAL A 21 9.78 9.03 0.54
N ALA A 22 10.09 7.93 1.21
CA ALA A 22 10.73 6.77 0.58
C ALA A 22 9.87 6.19 -0.55
N CYS A 23 8.57 6.06 -0.32
CA CYS A 23 7.63 5.55 -1.31
C CYS A 23 7.55 6.45 -2.55
N LYS A 24 7.48 7.76 -2.35
CA LYS A 24 7.47 8.73 -3.44
C LYS A 24 8.75 8.68 -4.28
N GLN A 25 9.90 8.56 -3.64
CA GLN A 25 11.18 8.45 -4.32
C GLN A 25 11.29 7.16 -5.13
N GLU A 26 10.92 6.03 -4.54
CA GLU A 26 11.00 4.72 -5.20
C GLU A 26 10.08 4.64 -6.42
N HIS A 27 8.88 5.17 -6.33
CA HIS A 27 7.87 5.08 -7.39
C HIS A 27 7.82 6.31 -8.30
N GLY A 28 8.71 7.27 -8.12
CA GLY A 28 8.75 8.49 -8.94
C GLY A 28 7.46 9.30 -8.89
N LEU A 29 6.80 9.36 -7.73
CA LEU A 29 5.55 10.08 -7.55
C LEU A 29 5.80 11.58 -7.35
N ASP A 30 5.20 12.38 -8.20
CA ASP A 30 5.20 13.83 -8.10
C ASP A 30 4.21 14.36 -7.05
N VAL A 31 3.90 15.63 -7.12
CA VAL A 31 2.94 16.26 -6.23
C VAL A 31 1.57 15.62 -6.38
N GLY A 32 0.97 15.22 -5.27
CA GLY A 32 -0.37 14.64 -5.19
C GLY A 32 -0.36 13.21 -4.68
N PRO A 33 -0.24 12.17 -5.53
CA PRO A 33 -0.41 10.79 -5.11
C PRO A 33 0.59 10.34 -4.04
N ARG A 34 0.07 9.66 -3.01
CA ARG A 34 0.86 9.02 -1.95
C ARG A 34 0.31 7.63 -1.70
N PHE A 35 1.10 6.58 -1.90
CA PHE A 35 0.66 5.19 -1.71
C PHE A 35 0.54 4.81 -0.23
N ILE A 36 1.35 5.42 0.61
CA ILE A 36 1.18 5.39 2.05
C ILE A 36 1.17 6.84 2.56
N LYS A 37 0.26 7.14 3.48
CA LYS A 37 0.16 8.47 4.10
C LYS A 37 -0.16 8.32 5.57
N VAL A 38 0.45 9.16 6.39
CA VAL A 38 0.23 9.19 7.83
C VAL A 38 -0.62 10.41 8.16
N ILE A 39 -1.80 10.17 8.73
CA ILE A 39 -2.69 11.24 9.20
C ILE A 39 -2.37 11.51 10.67
N GLU A 40 -2.11 12.76 10.99
CA GLU A 40 -1.88 13.18 12.36
C GLU A 40 -3.20 13.47 13.06
N ARG A 41 -3.47 12.69 14.10
CA ARG A 41 -4.59 12.93 15.03
C ARG A 41 -4.07 12.78 16.45
N ALA A 42 -3.57 13.87 17.00
CA ALA A 42 -2.99 13.87 18.34
C ALA A 42 -3.92 13.19 19.36
N PRO A 43 -3.40 12.27 20.20
CA PRO A 43 -1.99 11.87 20.33
C PRO A 43 -1.56 10.73 19.38
N SER A 44 -2.39 10.37 18.41
CA SER A 44 -2.18 9.21 17.55
C SER A 44 -1.80 9.58 16.11
N TYR A 45 -1.10 8.67 15.45
CA TYR A 45 -0.79 8.73 14.02
C TYR A 45 -1.48 7.56 13.32
N ILE A 46 -2.14 7.83 12.19
CA ILE A 46 -2.96 6.84 11.50
C ILE A 46 -2.39 6.63 10.10
N PRO A 47 -1.64 5.54 9.86
CA PRO A 47 -1.18 5.20 8.52
C PRO A 47 -2.33 4.70 7.65
N ILE A 48 -2.47 5.28 6.48
CA ILE A 48 -3.43 4.86 5.44
C ILE A 48 -2.62 4.22 4.32
N TYR A 49 -2.93 3.00 3.97
CA TYR A 49 -2.19 2.21 2.98
C TYR A 49 -3.07 1.13 2.35
N CYS A 50 -2.63 0.57 1.22
CA CYS A 50 -3.34 -0.51 0.55
C CYS A 50 -3.18 -1.82 1.32
N HIS A 51 -4.30 -2.49 1.58
CA HIS A 51 -4.34 -3.77 2.29
C HIS A 51 -4.20 -4.98 1.37
N HIS A 52 -4.10 -4.79 0.06
CA HIS A 52 -4.06 -5.88 -0.94
C HIS A 52 -5.13 -6.94 -0.65
N CYS A 53 -6.37 -6.51 -0.58
CA CYS A 53 -7.52 -7.30 -0.13
C CYS A 53 -7.64 -8.65 -0.84
N ALA A 54 -8.07 -9.68 -0.13
CA ALA A 54 -8.34 -10.99 -0.72
C ALA A 54 -9.47 -10.93 -1.76
N ARG A 55 -10.45 -10.08 -1.51
CA ARG A 55 -11.55 -9.74 -2.45
C ARG A 55 -11.55 -8.25 -2.68
N PRO A 56 -10.70 -7.75 -3.62
CA PRO A 56 -10.51 -6.31 -3.76
C PRO A 56 -11.75 -5.60 -4.31
N PRO A 57 -12.39 -4.69 -3.55
CA PRO A 57 -13.54 -3.92 -4.07
C PRO A 57 -13.16 -3.04 -5.27
N CYS A 58 -11.93 -2.54 -5.29
CA CYS A 58 -11.41 -1.76 -6.41
C CYS A 58 -11.40 -2.55 -7.73
N ARG A 59 -10.97 -3.81 -7.69
CA ARG A 59 -11.01 -4.70 -8.85
C ARG A 59 -12.44 -4.93 -9.32
N ASP A 60 -13.33 -5.22 -8.37
CA ASP A 60 -14.73 -5.56 -8.69
C ASP A 60 -15.50 -4.35 -9.26
N SER A 61 -15.06 -3.12 -8.94
CA SER A 61 -15.65 -1.88 -9.46
C SER A 61 -15.09 -1.44 -10.82
N CYS A 62 -13.97 -2.02 -11.26
CA CYS A 62 -13.32 -1.59 -12.50
C CYS A 62 -14.05 -2.12 -13.74
N PRO A 63 -14.60 -1.23 -14.60
CA PRO A 63 -15.38 -1.65 -15.76
C PRO A 63 -14.54 -2.23 -16.90
N VAL A 64 -13.23 -1.99 -16.90
CA VAL A 64 -12.30 -2.43 -17.96
C VAL A 64 -11.31 -3.49 -17.47
N GLU A 65 -11.53 -4.01 -16.28
CA GLU A 65 -10.68 -5.05 -15.69
C GLU A 65 -9.18 -4.67 -15.63
N ALA A 66 -8.91 -3.37 -15.39
CA ALA A 66 -7.54 -2.87 -15.27
C ALA A 66 -6.85 -3.26 -13.96
N ILE A 67 -7.61 -3.75 -12.97
CA ILE A 67 -7.09 -4.11 -11.67
C ILE A 67 -7.10 -5.63 -11.52
N SER A 68 -5.96 -6.19 -11.18
CA SER A 68 -5.78 -7.63 -11.00
C SER A 68 -5.05 -7.97 -9.70
N ARG A 69 -5.18 -9.22 -9.27
CA ARG A 69 -4.48 -9.77 -8.12
C ARG A 69 -3.62 -10.94 -8.58
N ASN A 70 -2.32 -10.89 -8.29
CA ASN A 70 -1.39 -11.92 -8.72
C ASN A 70 -1.33 -13.12 -7.75
N GLY A 71 -0.50 -14.13 -8.07
CA GLY A 71 -0.31 -15.33 -7.26
C GLY A 71 0.27 -15.06 -5.86
N TRP A 72 0.97 -13.93 -5.68
CA TRP A 72 1.48 -13.51 -4.36
C TRP A 72 0.45 -12.76 -3.53
N GLY A 73 -0.73 -12.53 -4.06
CA GLY A 73 -1.78 -11.79 -3.39
C GLY A 73 -1.66 -10.28 -3.55
N ILE A 74 -0.79 -9.79 -4.42
CA ILE A 74 -0.58 -8.36 -4.66
C ILE A 74 -1.61 -7.87 -5.68
N VAL A 75 -2.35 -6.83 -5.31
CA VAL A 75 -3.31 -6.16 -6.19
C VAL A 75 -2.57 -5.04 -6.92
N ARG A 76 -2.76 -4.97 -8.23
CA ARG A 76 -2.10 -3.97 -9.08
C ARG A 76 -3.06 -3.42 -10.13
N VAL A 77 -2.83 -2.17 -10.50
CA VAL A 77 -3.53 -1.53 -11.62
C VAL A 77 -2.65 -1.59 -12.88
N ASP A 78 -3.26 -1.91 -13.99
CA ASP A 78 -2.66 -1.75 -15.31
C ASP A 78 -3.04 -0.36 -15.84
N GLU A 79 -2.07 0.54 -15.83
CA GLU A 79 -2.29 1.93 -16.23
C GLU A 79 -2.64 2.09 -17.71
N GLU A 80 -2.21 1.14 -18.56
CA GLU A 80 -2.53 1.14 -19.98
C GLU A 80 -3.99 0.81 -20.26
N LEU A 81 -4.62 -0.02 -19.41
CA LEU A 81 -6.02 -0.39 -19.51
C LEU A 81 -6.94 0.61 -18.81
N CYS A 82 -6.42 1.38 -17.86
CA CYS A 82 -7.21 2.31 -17.04
C CYS A 82 -7.82 3.43 -17.89
N ILE A 83 -9.13 3.66 -17.74
CA ILE A 83 -9.87 4.72 -18.44
C ILE A 83 -10.13 5.96 -17.59
N GLY A 84 -9.60 6.01 -16.36
CA GLY A 84 -9.74 7.18 -15.49
C GLY A 84 -11.12 7.41 -14.89
N CYS A 85 -11.96 6.38 -14.80
CA CYS A 85 -13.35 6.52 -14.32
C CYS A 85 -13.50 6.78 -12.83
N LYS A 86 -12.42 6.60 -12.04
CA LYS A 86 -12.37 6.79 -10.57
C LYS A 86 -13.28 5.86 -9.74
N ALA A 87 -13.92 4.87 -10.34
CA ALA A 87 -14.79 3.94 -9.60
C ALA A 87 -14.03 3.21 -8.48
N CYS A 88 -12.78 2.83 -8.73
CA CYS A 88 -11.92 2.17 -7.76
C CYS A 88 -11.54 3.09 -6.58
N VAL A 89 -11.40 4.39 -6.81
CA VAL A 89 -11.12 5.37 -5.75
C VAL A 89 -12.28 5.43 -4.76
N GLU A 90 -13.50 5.45 -5.26
CA GLU A 90 -14.71 5.46 -4.44
C GLU A 90 -14.94 4.11 -3.74
N ALA A 91 -14.59 3.00 -4.41
CA ALA A 91 -14.82 1.66 -3.88
C ALA A 91 -13.88 1.27 -2.74
N CYS A 92 -12.69 1.88 -2.64
CA CYS A 92 -11.71 1.52 -1.61
C CYS A 92 -12.17 2.00 -0.22
N PRO A 93 -12.47 1.08 0.73
CA PRO A 93 -12.94 1.47 2.06
C PRO A 93 -11.85 2.10 2.93
N PHE A 94 -10.57 1.97 2.53
CA PHE A 94 -9.42 2.47 3.29
C PHE A 94 -8.90 3.80 2.76
N GLY A 95 -9.43 4.30 1.64
CA GLY A 95 -8.90 5.51 1.00
C GLY A 95 -7.47 5.35 0.46
N ALA A 96 -7.08 4.13 0.11
CA ALA A 96 -5.72 3.80 -0.33
C ALA A 96 -5.51 3.96 -1.83
N MET A 97 -6.57 3.90 -2.62
CA MET A 97 -6.49 4.13 -4.06
C MET A 97 -6.25 5.61 -4.34
N GLN A 98 -5.25 5.91 -5.15
CA GLN A 98 -4.90 7.26 -5.55
C GLN A 98 -5.25 7.51 -7.01
N PHE A 99 -5.25 8.76 -7.44
CA PHE A 99 -5.50 9.15 -8.81
C PHE A 99 -4.50 10.20 -9.27
N ASP A 100 -3.94 9.98 -10.45
CA ASP A 100 -3.07 10.94 -11.11
C ASP A 100 -3.92 11.77 -12.07
N GLU A 101 -4.14 13.04 -11.72
CA GLU A 101 -5.00 13.95 -12.51
C GLU A 101 -4.37 14.35 -13.85
N GLU A 102 -3.05 14.37 -13.95
CA GLU A 102 -2.36 14.70 -15.21
C GLU A 102 -2.43 13.56 -16.21
N ARG A 103 -2.20 12.34 -15.75
CA ARG A 103 -2.21 11.13 -16.58
C ARG A 103 -3.61 10.52 -16.69
N GLU A 104 -4.56 10.97 -15.87
CA GLU A 104 -5.93 10.48 -15.78
C GLU A 104 -6.01 8.96 -15.54
N VAL A 105 -5.15 8.45 -14.67
CA VAL A 105 -5.11 7.02 -14.31
C VAL A 105 -5.15 6.83 -12.80
N ALA A 106 -5.70 5.69 -12.38
CA ALA A 106 -5.64 5.25 -10.99
C ALA A 106 -4.23 4.72 -10.67
N LEU A 107 -3.76 5.02 -9.47
CA LEU A 107 -2.49 4.55 -8.95
C LEU A 107 -2.70 3.89 -7.58
N MET A 108 -1.93 2.87 -7.29
CA MET A 108 -1.97 2.21 -5.99
C MET A 108 -0.63 1.61 -5.61
N CYS A 109 -0.46 1.34 -4.32
CA CYS A 109 0.67 0.58 -3.82
C CYS A 109 0.72 -0.81 -4.49
N ASP A 110 1.85 -1.15 -5.05
CA ASP A 110 2.13 -2.47 -5.64
C ASP A 110 2.99 -3.36 -4.72
N LEU A 111 3.11 -2.97 -3.46
CA LEU A 111 3.94 -3.63 -2.45
C LEU A 111 5.42 -3.67 -2.86
N CYS A 112 5.88 -2.67 -3.61
CA CYS A 112 7.23 -2.62 -4.20
C CYS A 112 7.58 -3.92 -4.94
N TYR A 113 6.70 -4.36 -5.82
CA TYR A 113 6.75 -5.66 -6.50
C TYR A 113 8.13 -5.97 -7.13
N GLU A 114 8.74 -4.99 -7.78
CA GLU A 114 10.08 -5.18 -8.40
C GLU A 114 11.15 -5.46 -7.34
N ARG A 115 11.06 -4.80 -6.19
CA ARG A 115 11.99 -5.05 -5.06
C ARG A 115 11.78 -6.45 -4.50
N LEU A 116 10.53 -6.86 -4.31
CA LEU A 116 10.21 -8.22 -3.82
C LEU A 116 10.74 -9.31 -4.74
N LYS A 117 10.71 -9.11 -6.06
CA LYS A 117 11.30 -10.04 -7.03
C LYS A 117 12.81 -10.21 -6.83
N ASN A 118 13.47 -9.18 -6.36
CA ASN A 118 14.91 -9.17 -6.08
C ASN A 118 15.25 -9.55 -4.63
N ASN A 119 14.28 -10.06 -3.86
CA ASN A 119 14.41 -10.37 -2.44
C ASN A 119 14.74 -9.15 -1.57
N GLU A 120 14.30 -7.97 -1.97
CA GLU A 120 14.44 -6.74 -1.22
C GLU A 120 13.12 -6.37 -0.53
N GLU A 121 13.20 -5.81 0.66
CA GLU A 121 11.99 -5.37 1.38
C GLU A 121 11.35 -4.12 0.77
N PRO A 122 10.04 -3.90 0.99
CA PRO A 122 9.40 -2.64 0.59
C PRO A 122 10.08 -1.43 1.20
N VAL A 123 10.19 -0.34 0.42
CA VAL A 123 10.94 0.85 0.88
C VAL A 123 10.34 1.51 2.12
N CYS A 124 9.01 1.48 2.27
CA CYS A 124 8.35 2.04 3.44
C CYS A 124 8.74 1.29 4.72
N SER A 125 8.82 -0.03 4.66
CA SER A 125 9.30 -0.85 5.77
C SER A 125 10.77 -0.56 6.09
N MET A 126 11.60 -0.52 5.06
CA MET A 126 13.03 -0.23 5.20
C MET A 126 13.28 1.15 5.84
N ALA A 127 12.52 2.16 5.45
CA ALA A 127 12.67 3.53 5.91
C ALA A 127 12.10 3.79 7.32
N CYS A 128 11.25 2.91 7.83
CA CYS A 128 10.58 3.12 9.11
C CYS A 128 11.56 2.96 10.29
N PRO A 129 11.80 4.02 11.08
CA PRO A 129 12.78 3.96 12.19
C PRO A 129 12.28 3.11 13.35
N THR A 130 10.98 3.01 13.58
CA THR A 130 10.39 2.18 14.64
C THR A 130 10.08 0.75 14.18
N ARG A 131 10.31 0.46 12.90
CA ARG A 131 9.98 -0.85 12.31
C ARG A 131 8.55 -1.29 12.54
N CYS A 132 7.61 -0.35 12.51
CA CYS A 132 6.19 -0.64 12.70
C CYS A 132 5.50 -1.11 11.42
N ILE A 133 6.14 -1.01 10.25
CA ILE A 133 5.60 -1.51 8.99
C ILE A 133 6.11 -2.93 8.76
N LEU A 134 5.21 -3.89 8.89
CA LEU A 134 5.50 -5.32 8.75
C LEU A 134 5.12 -5.79 7.36
N TRP A 135 5.91 -6.65 6.78
CA TRP A 135 5.65 -7.23 5.47
C TRP A 135 6.06 -8.69 5.43
N GLY A 136 5.49 -9.44 4.52
CA GLY A 136 5.81 -10.84 4.33
C GLY A 136 4.59 -11.74 4.38
N ASP A 137 4.78 -12.99 4.78
CA ASP A 137 3.70 -13.95 4.95
C ASP A 137 2.78 -13.53 6.11
N MET A 138 1.48 -13.67 5.93
CA MET A 138 0.48 -13.22 6.90
C MET A 138 0.63 -13.90 8.26
N LYS A 139 1.05 -15.16 8.26
CA LYS A 139 1.26 -15.90 9.51
C LYS A 139 2.44 -15.30 10.29
N ALA A 140 3.56 -15.05 9.62
CA ALA A 140 4.73 -14.44 10.25
C ALA A 140 4.42 -13.04 10.78
N ILE A 141 3.66 -12.25 10.03
CA ILE A 141 3.19 -10.92 10.47
C ILE A 141 2.34 -11.04 11.74
N SER A 142 1.40 -11.98 11.77
CA SER A 142 0.54 -12.18 12.93
C SER A 142 1.33 -12.56 14.18
N GLU A 143 2.28 -13.47 14.05
CA GLU A 143 3.16 -13.89 15.15
C GLU A 143 3.98 -12.71 15.70
N GLU A 144 4.53 -11.88 14.82
CA GLU A 144 5.28 -10.70 15.24
C GLU A 144 4.38 -9.65 15.93
N MET A 145 3.17 -9.44 15.40
CA MET A 145 2.20 -8.53 16.01
C MET A 145 1.80 -8.99 17.41
N GLU A 146 1.58 -10.29 17.60
CA GLU A 146 1.27 -10.85 18.93
C GLU A 146 2.41 -10.60 19.91
N GLN A 147 3.67 -10.79 19.50
CA GLN A 147 4.83 -10.51 20.34
C GLN A 147 4.92 -9.05 20.76
N ARG A 148 4.51 -8.11 19.89
CA ARG A 148 4.51 -6.67 20.19
C ARG A 148 3.38 -6.22 21.12
N LEU A 149 2.34 -7.03 21.26
CA LEU A 149 1.22 -6.72 22.14
C LEU A 149 1.53 -7.00 23.62
N TRP A 150 2.51 -7.85 23.89
CA TRP A 150 2.95 -8.26 25.24
C TRP A 150 4.32 -7.70 25.58
#